data_94b7598a1868ffb5ae472c1bf63f494f
#
_entry.id   94b7598a1868ffb5ae472c1bf63f494f
#
_cell.length_a   1.000
_cell.length_b   1.000
_cell.length_c   1.000
_cell.angle_alpha   90.00
_cell.angle_beta   90.00
_cell.angle_gamma   90.00
#
_symmetry.space_group_name_H-M   'P 1'
#
loop_
_entity.id
_entity.type
_entity.pdbx_description
1 polymer ?
#
loop_
_entity_poly.entity_id
_entity_poly.type
_entity_poly.pdbx_seq_one_letter_code
_entity_poly.pdbx_strand_id
1 'polypeptide(L)'
;MMVWVMSVMHNEAALVPYFMRHYQAVADRIVIYDDHSDDGTAELAAAYARVSVRPYPGAGLDDQEFSDFAARTYPEARGRAQWVLWVDADELIYHPDLRGVLARLLAAGVTLPRVEGYSMFANAFPETDGQLYNAVTVGARAPFFDKPVVFDPKLDLRWIPGKHALAEPVDAERGGAAELKLLHFRHLGERYFSARNARNYARMSERNKALGLGYQTYPERQADCGWAAQVK
;
A
#
# COMPACT_ATOMS: atom_id res chain seq x y z
N MET A 1 7.46 -10.72 18.75
CA MET A 1 6.61 -10.56 17.55
C MET A 1 7.47 -9.98 16.43
N MET A 2 7.48 -10.62 15.29
CA MET A 2 8.17 -10.20 14.06
C MET A 2 7.15 -9.66 13.06
N VAL A 3 7.42 -8.50 12.50
CA VAL A 3 6.56 -7.81 11.52
C VAL A 3 7.36 -7.62 10.23
N TRP A 4 6.82 -8.12 9.12
CA TRP A 4 7.36 -7.86 7.80
C TRP A 4 6.46 -6.89 7.05
N VAL A 5 7.07 -5.93 6.36
CA VAL A 5 6.38 -5.03 5.42
C VAL A 5 6.84 -5.38 4.02
N MET A 6 5.90 -5.53 3.11
CA MET A 6 6.16 -5.89 1.70
C MET A 6 5.44 -4.90 0.79
N SER A 7 6.09 -4.46 -0.27
CA SER A 7 5.54 -3.50 -1.22
C SER A 7 6.14 -3.70 -2.61
N VAL A 8 5.34 -3.47 -3.65
CA VAL A 8 5.84 -3.24 -5.02
C VAL A 8 5.87 -1.74 -5.26
N MET A 9 6.98 -1.22 -5.78
CA MET A 9 7.16 0.20 -6.03
C MET A 9 7.64 0.46 -7.45
N HIS A 10 7.10 1.51 -8.08
CA HIS A 10 7.55 2.04 -9.37
C HIS A 10 7.58 3.56 -9.33
N ASN A 11 8.78 4.13 -9.41
CA ASN A 11 8.97 5.59 -9.44
C ASN A 11 8.26 6.29 -8.27
N GLU A 12 8.58 5.87 -7.05
CA GLU A 12 8.04 6.39 -5.81
C GLU A 12 9.11 7.07 -4.93
N ALA A 13 10.20 7.56 -5.54
CA ALA A 13 11.31 8.21 -4.81
C ALA A 13 10.83 9.31 -3.85
N ALA A 14 9.81 10.07 -4.24
CA ALA A 14 9.21 11.10 -3.39
C ALA A 14 8.53 10.55 -2.12
N LEU A 15 7.99 9.33 -2.16
CA LEU A 15 7.30 8.69 -1.03
C LEU A 15 8.22 7.81 -0.19
N VAL A 16 9.32 7.29 -0.74
CA VAL A 16 10.25 6.40 -0.02
C VAL A 16 10.66 6.95 1.35
N PRO A 17 11.05 8.22 1.54
CA PRO A 17 11.44 8.73 2.85
C PRO A 17 10.32 8.65 3.89
N TYR A 18 9.07 8.92 3.50
CA TYR A 18 7.90 8.86 4.38
C TYR A 18 7.51 7.43 4.71
N PHE A 19 7.50 6.56 3.70
CA PHE A 19 7.24 5.13 3.85
C PHE A 19 8.26 4.50 4.82
N MET A 20 9.54 4.75 4.61
CA MET A 20 10.60 4.20 5.44
C MET A 20 10.56 4.75 6.86
N ARG A 21 10.36 6.06 7.05
CA ARG A 21 10.24 6.68 8.36
C ARG A 21 9.09 6.07 9.18
N HIS A 22 7.99 5.73 8.51
CA HIS A 22 6.84 5.11 9.15
C HIS A 22 7.11 3.64 9.49
N TYR A 23 7.47 2.85 8.49
CA TYR A 23 7.54 1.39 8.67
C TYR A 23 8.79 0.91 9.39
N GLN A 24 9.89 1.65 9.39
CA GLN A 24 11.07 1.29 10.19
C GLN A 24 10.82 1.32 11.71
N ALA A 25 9.86 2.09 12.17
CA ALA A 25 9.45 2.09 13.57
C ALA A 25 8.72 0.80 13.99
N VAL A 26 8.16 0.07 13.03
CA VAL A 26 7.26 -1.09 13.27
C VAL A 26 7.85 -2.39 12.74
N ALA A 27 8.42 -2.37 11.54
CA ALA A 27 8.88 -3.55 10.84
C ALA A 27 10.24 -4.05 11.33
N ASP A 28 10.34 -5.37 11.47
CA ASP A 28 11.62 -6.05 11.67
C ASP A 28 12.32 -6.36 10.33
N ARG A 29 11.56 -6.40 9.24
CA ARG A 29 12.05 -6.50 7.87
C ARG A 29 11.12 -5.77 6.91
N ILE A 30 11.72 -5.09 5.92
CA ILE A 30 11.00 -4.46 4.80
C ILE A 30 11.52 -5.09 3.50
N VAL A 31 10.62 -5.55 2.65
CA VAL A 31 10.94 -6.10 1.33
C VAL A 31 10.26 -5.23 0.28
N ILE A 32 11.05 -4.57 -0.53
CA ILE A 32 10.58 -3.78 -1.66
C ILE A 32 10.86 -4.55 -2.94
N TYR A 33 9.84 -4.72 -3.74
CA TYR A 33 9.96 -5.23 -5.11
C TYR A 33 9.92 -4.05 -6.06
N ASP A 34 11.08 -3.72 -6.61
CA ASP A 34 11.23 -2.60 -7.54
C ASP A 34 10.73 -2.98 -8.93
N ASP A 35 9.71 -2.27 -9.40
CA ASP A 35 9.11 -2.48 -10.71
C ASP A 35 9.74 -1.52 -11.72
N HIS A 36 11.03 -1.74 -12.01
CA HIS A 36 11.80 -1.02 -13.03
C HIS A 36 11.79 0.51 -12.83
N SER A 37 12.02 0.97 -11.60
CA SER A 37 12.12 2.40 -11.32
C SER A 37 13.37 3.02 -11.96
N ASP A 38 13.24 4.26 -12.43
CA ASP A 38 14.32 5.07 -13.04
C ASP A 38 14.51 6.43 -12.34
N ASP A 39 13.81 6.66 -11.20
CA ASP A 39 13.83 7.90 -10.42
C ASP A 39 14.68 7.83 -9.14
N GLY A 40 15.40 6.72 -8.91
CA GLY A 40 16.18 6.49 -7.70
C GLY A 40 15.41 5.81 -6.57
N THR A 41 14.19 5.34 -6.78
CA THR A 41 13.38 4.62 -5.77
C THR A 41 14.13 3.45 -5.14
N ALA A 42 14.75 2.59 -5.96
CA ALA A 42 15.43 1.38 -5.49
C ALA A 42 16.65 1.71 -4.62
N GLU A 43 17.49 2.66 -5.07
CA GLU A 43 18.69 3.11 -4.38
C GLU A 43 18.35 3.78 -3.05
N LEU A 44 17.35 4.67 -3.05
CA LEU A 44 16.85 5.31 -1.84
C LEU A 44 16.33 4.28 -0.82
N ALA A 45 15.54 3.31 -1.27
CA ALA A 45 15.02 2.28 -0.39
C ALA A 45 16.14 1.39 0.17
N ALA A 46 17.12 1.01 -0.65
CA ALA A 46 18.25 0.15 -0.25
C ALA A 46 19.18 0.81 0.79
N ALA A 47 19.16 2.13 0.90
CA ALA A 47 19.98 2.87 1.87
C ALA A 47 19.49 2.70 3.33
N TYR A 48 18.27 2.22 3.53
CA TYR A 48 17.70 2.03 4.86
C TYR A 48 18.04 0.65 5.45
N ALA A 49 18.28 0.61 6.76
CA ALA A 49 18.54 -0.64 7.48
C ALA A 49 17.32 -1.58 7.42
N ARG A 50 17.54 -2.89 7.42
CA ARG A 50 16.50 -3.93 7.42
C ARG A 50 15.63 -3.95 6.15
N VAL A 51 16.03 -3.23 5.11
CA VAL A 51 15.39 -3.20 3.80
C VAL A 51 16.10 -4.17 2.85
N SER A 52 15.32 -4.90 2.07
CA SER A 52 15.78 -5.75 0.97
C SER A 52 15.05 -5.31 -0.28
N VAL A 53 15.77 -4.76 -1.24
CA VAL A 53 15.22 -4.42 -2.56
C VAL A 53 15.45 -5.61 -3.50
N ARG A 54 14.43 -6.00 -4.23
CA ARG A 54 14.43 -7.11 -5.18
C ARG A 54 13.75 -6.66 -6.48
N PRO A 55 14.13 -7.21 -7.63
CA PRO A 55 13.41 -6.89 -8.86
C PRO A 55 11.99 -7.48 -8.82
N TYR A 56 11.02 -6.70 -9.27
CA TYR A 56 9.69 -7.21 -9.61
C TYR A 56 9.74 -7.86 -10.99
N PRO A 57 9.26 -9.10 -11.17
CA PRO A 57 9.41 -9.82 -12.44
C PRO A 57 8.39 -9.43 -13.51
N GLY A 58 7.34 -8.67 -13.16
CA GLY A 58 6.30 -8.26 -14.08
C GLY A 58 6.71 -7.09 -14.98
N ALA A 59 5.87 -6.74 -15.91
CA ALA A 59 6.06 -5.61 -16.82
C ALA A 59 4.84 -4.67 -16.75
N GLY A 60 5.05 -3.47 -16.21
CA GLY A 60 4.03 -2.44 -16.16
C GLY A 60 2.96 -2.63 -15.09
N LEU A 61 1.91 -1.83 -15.17
CA LEU A 61 0.80 -1.82 -14.21
C LEU A 61 -0.27 -2.85 -14.61
N ASP A 62 -0.27 -3.99 -13.93
CA ASP A 62 -1.28 -5.04 -14.08
C ASP A 62 -1.79 -5.45 -12.70
N ASP A 63 -3.02 -5.04 -12.37
CA ASP A 63 -3.61 -5.23 -11.04
C ASP A 63 -3.81 -6.71 -10.68
N GLN A 64 -4.07 -7.57 -11.67
CA GLN A 64 -4.15 -9.02 -11.44
C GLN A 64 -2.77 -9.59 -11.14
N GLU A 65 -1.76 -9.23 -11.94
CA GLU A 65 -0.37 -9.72 -11.73
C GLU A 65 0.18 -9.25 -10.38
N PHE A 66 -0.10 -8.01 -9.96
CA PHE A 66 0.28 -7.54 -8.62
C PHE A 66 -0.39 -8.34 -7.50
N SER A 67 -1.67 -8.69 -7.67
CA SER A 67 -2.40 -9.50 -6.71
C SER A 67 -1.86 -10.92 -6.64
N ASP A 68 -1.61 -11.54 -7.80
CA ASP A 68 -1.02 -12.88 -7.91
C ASP A 68 0.42 -12.92 -7.40
N PHE A 69 1.20 -11.87 -7.67
CA PHE A 69 2.56 -11.74 -7.17
C PHE A 69 2.57 -11.64 -5.63
N ALA A 70 1.68 -10.85 -5.05
CA ALA A 70 1.52 -10.79 -3.60
C ALA A 70 1.23 -12.17 -3.02
N ALA A 71 0.27 -12.91 -3.61
CA ALA A 71 -0.13 -14.24 -3.16
C ALA A 71 1.02 -15.28 -3.25
N ARG A 72 1.90 -15.14 -4.25
CA ARG A 72 3.06 -16.03 -4.43
C ARG A 72 4.22 -15.71 -3.49
N THR A 73 4.37 -14.47 -3.06
CA THR A 73 5.59 -14.00 -2.38
C THR A 73 5.45 -13.84 -0.87
N TYR A 74 4.30 -13.39 -0.34
CA TYR A 74 4.16 -13.27 1.11
C TYR A 74 4.38 -14.58 1.89
N PRO A 75 4.14 -15.79 1.33
CA PRO A 75 4.40 -17.03 2.04
C PRO A 75 5.87 -17.22 2.47
N GLU A 76 6.81 -16.47 1.91
CA GLU A 76 8.20 -16.48 2.40
C GLU A 76 8.34 -16.04 3.87
N ALA A 77 7.35 -15.28 4.38
CA ALA A 77 7.29 -14.86 5.77
C ALA A 77 6.80 -15.95 6.74
N ARG A 78 6.26 -17.08 6.25
CA ARG A 78 5.78 -18.19 7.08
C ARG A 78 6.90 -18.74 7.97
N GLY A 79 6.60 -18.90 9.25
CA GLY A 79 7.58 -19.32 10.25
C GLY A 79 8.64 -18.27 10.61
N ARG A 80 8.63 -17.09 9.97
CA ARG A 80 9.61 -16.02 10.19
C ARG A 80 8.97 -14.75 10.76
N ALA A 81 7.69 -14.50 10.44
CA ALA A 81 6.93 -13.37 10.96
C ALA A 81 5.58 -13.82 11.49
N GLN A 82 5.03 -13.04 12.41
CA GLN A 82 3.65 -13.16 12.87
C GLN A 82 2.72 -12.27 12.07
N TRP A 83 3.24 -11.17 11.53
CA TRP A 83 2.47 -10.24 10.72
C TRP A 83 3.18 -9.93 9.41
N VAL A 84 2.42 -9.93 8.34
CA VAL A 84 2.77 -9.28 7.08
C VAL A 84 1.85 -8.08 6.88
N LEU A 85 2.46 -6.94 6.55
CA LEU A 85 1.80 -5.74 6.06
C LEU A 85 2.15 -5.64 4.57
N TRP A 86 1.17 -5.94 3.70
CA TRP A 86 1.34 -5.80 2.25
C TRP A 86 0.66 -4.53 1.77
N VAL A 87 1.44 -3.48 1.53
CA VAL A 87 0.95 -2.13 1.31
C VAL A 87 1.57 -1.50 0.07
N ASP A 88 0.87 -0.55 -0.55
CA ASP A 88 1.41 0.25 -1.64
C ASP A 88 2.27 1.41 -1.07
N ALA A 89 3.12 2.05 -1.89
CA ALA A 89 4.06 3.07 -1.42
C ALA A 89 3.37 4.30 -0.78
N ASP A 90 2.14 4.57 -1.17
CA ASP A 90 1.29 5.66 -0.70
C ASP A 90 0.28 5.21 0.39
N GLU A 91 0.47 4.04 0.98
CA GLU A 91 -0.40 3.48 2.01
C GLU A 91 0.35 3.35 3.34
N LEU A 92 -0.15 4.00 4.38
CA LEU A 92 0.38 3.89 5.73
C LEU A 92 -0.67 3.29 6.68
N ILE A 93 -0.36 2.14 7.29
CA ILE A 93 -1.20 1.56 8.36
C ILE A 93 -0.96 2.36 9.63
N TYR A 94 -1.99 3.03 10.10
CA TYR A 94 -1.89 3.95 11.23
C TYR A 94 -2.60 3.44 12.48
N HIS A 95 -1.88 3.53 13.58
CA HIS A 95 -2.35 3.53 14.95
C HIS A 95 -1.32 4.29 15.80
N PRO A 96 -1.68 5.07 16.83
CA PRO A 96 -0.71 5.78 17.68
C PRO A 96 0.35 4.87 18.28
N ASP A 97 0.00 3.63 18.59
CA ASP A 97 0.88 2.55 19.03
C ASP A 97 0.68 1.34 18.11
N LEU A 98 1.16 1.42 16.86
CA LEU A 98 0.94 0.37 15.87
C LEU A 98 1.57 -0.97 16.30
N ARG A 99 2.77 -0.94 16.88
CA ARG A 99 3.43 -2.17 17.32
C ARG A 99 2.72 -2.82 18.51
N GLY A 100 2.21 -2.01 19.45
CA GLY A 100 1.44 -2.47 20.59
C GLY A 100 0.09 -3.06 20.20
N VAL A 101 -0.64 -2.42 19.27
CA VAL A 101 -1.91 -2.98 18.81
C VAL A 101 -1.73 -4.30 18.07
N LEU A 102 -0.69 -4.43 17.23
CA LEU A 102 -0.37 -5.70 16.57
C LEU A 102 -0.03 -6.81 17.58
N ALA A 103 0.65 -6.47 18.68
CA ALA A 103 0.95 -7.43 19.73
C ALA A 103 -0.32 -7.88 20.49
N ARG A 104 -1.24 -6.96 20.77
CA ARG A 104 -2.54 -7.29 21.40
C ARG A 104 -3.41 -8.15 20.49
N LEU A 105 -3.50 -7.81 19.21
CA LEU A 105 -4.25 -8.59 18.23
C LEU A 105 -3.70 -10.02 18.10
N LEU A 106 -2.37 -10.16 18.05
CA LEU A 106 -1.72 -11.47 18.06
C LEU A 106 -2.05 -12.28 19.31
N ALA A 107 -1.97 -11.66 20.50
CA ALA A 107 -2.29 -12.31 21.77
C ALA A 107 -3.77 -12.72 21.87
N ALA A 108 -4.66 -11.99 21.19
CA ALA A 108 -6.08 -12.31 21.07
C ALA A 108 -6.39 -13.38 19.99
N GLY A 109 -5.38 -13.93 19.31
CA GLY A 109 -5.57 -14.93 18.27
C GLY A 109 -6.08 -14.37 16.94
N VAL A 110 -6.11 -13.04 16.77
CA VAL A 110 -6.52 -12.42 15.50
C VAL A 110 -5.49 -12.74 14.42
N THR A 111 -5.98 -13.12 13.23
CA THR A 111 -5.13 -13.52 12.10
C THR A 111 -5.29 -12.60 10.88
N LEU A 112 -6.44 -11.92 10.76
CA LEU A 112 -6.75 -10.98 9.67
C LEU A 112 -7.54 -9.79 10.22
N PRO A 113 -6.89 -8.83 10.91
CA PRO A 113 -7.57 -7.71 11.55
C PRO A 113 -8.32 -6.83 10.54
N ARG A 114 -9.38 -6.19 11.02
CA ARG A 114 -10.12 -5.19 10.24
C ARG A 114 -9.30 -3.91 10.16
N VAL A 115 -9.26 -3.33 8.97
CA VAL A 115 -8.59 -2.06 8.69
C VAL A 115 -9.59 -1.11 8.06
N GLU A 116 -9.68 0.13 8.55
CA GLU A 116 -10.52 1.17 7.97
C GLU A 116 -9.72 2.07 7.03
N GLY A 117 -10.15 2.18 5.78
CA GLY A 117 -9.49 2.99 4.75
C GLY A 117 -9.91 4.47 4.79
N TYR A 118 -8.94 5.34 4.57
CA TYR A 118 -9.11 6.79 4.46
C TYR A 118 -8.35 7.32 3.26
N SER A 119 -8.99 8.12 2.39
CA SER A 119 -8.31 8.92 1.39
C SER A 119 -7.81 10.20 2.03
N MET A 120 -6.52 10.49 1.89
CA MET A 120 -5.86 11.67 2.45
C MET A 120 -5.63 12.73 1.38
N PHE A 121 -5.83 14.01 1.74
CA PHE A 121 -5.80 15.13 0.80
C PHE A 121 -4.88 16.25 1.28
N ALA A 122 -4.07 16.76 0.37
CA ALA A 122 -3.29 17.98 0.53
C ALA A 122 -3.30 18.80 -0.75
N ASN A 123 -3.26 20.13 -0.64
CA ASN A 123 -3.26 21.05 -1.81
C ASN A 123 -1.93 21.02 -2.58
N ALA A 124 -0.85 20.60 -1.91
CA ALA A 124 0.47 20.44 -2.50
C ALA A 124 1.15 19.22 -1.89
N PHE A 125 2.14 18.65 -2.60
CA PHE A 125 2.98 17.59 -2.04
C PHE A 125 3.72 18.14 -0.81
N PRO A 126 3.58 17.50 0.38
CA PRO A 126 4.17 18.02 1.60
C PRO A 126 5.68 17.82 1.61
N GLU A 127 6.41 18.85 1.98
CA GLU A 127 7.84 18.81 2.27
C GLU A 127 8.03 18.88 3.78
N THR A 128 8.30 17.75 4.42
CA THR A 128 8.49 17.67 5.88
C THR A 128 9.44 16.54 6.26
N ASP A 129 10.23 16.78 7.29
CA ASP A 129 11.05 15.74 7.94
C ASP A 129 10.24 14.88 8.93
N GLY A 130 8.97 15.23 9.16
CA GLY A 130 8.05 14.52 10.02
C GLY A 130 7.35 13.35 9.33
N GLN A 131 6.40 12.75 10.03
CA GLN A 131 5.51 11.75 9.46
C GLN A 131 4.52 12.41 8.50
N LEU A 132 4.22 11.72 7.38
CA LEU A 132 3.34 12.27 6.35
C LEU A 132 1.95 12.65 6.90
N TYR A 133 1.39 11.84 7.78
CA TYR A 133 0.09 12.11 8.42
C TYR A 133 0.11 13.27 9.42
N ASN A 134 1.26 13.80 9.83
CA ASN A 134 1.33 15.02 10.63
C ASN A 134 1.22 16.27 9.75
N ALA A 135 1.64 16.19 8.50
CA ALA A 135 1.52 17.27 7.52
C ALA A 135 0.19 17.22 6.77
N VAL A 136 -0.33 16.02 6.50
CA VAL A 136 -1.58 15.78 5.77
C VAL A 136 -2.62 15.27 6.75
N THR A 137 -3.40 16.19 7.32
CA THR A 137 -4.39 15.89 8.37
C THR A 137 -5.83 15.85 7.88
N VAL A 138 -6.06 16.23 6.62
CA VAL A 138 -7.38 16.22 5.99
C VAL A 138 -7.55 14.89 5.26
N GLY A 139 -8.66 14.22 5.53
CA GLY A 139 -8.98 12.94 4.91
C GLY A 139 -10.45 12.60 5.02
N ALA A 140 -10.93 11.72 4.17
CA ALA A 140 -12.28 11.20 4.17
C ALA A 140 -12.29 9.68 4.32
N ARG A 141 -13.28 9.15 5.04
CA ARG A 141 -13.53 7.71 5.11
C ARG A 141 -13.78 7.16 3.72
N ALA A 142 -13.06 6.12 3.34
CA ALA A 142 -13.12 5.51 2.02
C ALA A 142 -13.21 3.98 2.16
N PRO A 143 -14.43 3.41 2.31
CA PRO A 143 -14.64 1.98 2.54
C PRO A 143 -14.04 1.08 1.46
N PHE A 144 -13.85 1.59 0.26
CA PHE A 144 -13.14 0.90 -0.82
C PHE A 144 -11.68 0.56 -0.45
N PHE A 145 -11.10 1.26 0.49
CA PHE A 145 -9.74 0.99 1.01
C PHE A 145 -9.74 0.21 2.33
N ASP A 146 -10.84 -0.46 2.71
CA ASP A 146 -10.86 -1.44 3.80
C ASP A 146 -10.17 -2.73 3.36
N LYS A 147 -8.90 -2.61 3.02
CA LYS A 147 -8.12 -3.68 2.38
C LYS A 147 -7.63 -4.72 3.40
N PRO A 148 -7.60 -6.01 3.04
CA PRO A 148 -6.96 -7.07 3.83
C PRO A 148 -5.44 -7.04 3.65
N VAL A 149 -4.80 -6.01 4.21
CA VAL A 149 -3.36 -5.70 4.03
C VAL A 149 -2.51 -6.00 5.26
N VAL A 150 -3.13 -6.35 6.39
CA VAL A 150 -2.45 -6.81 7.62
C VAL A 150 -2.94 -8.22 7.92
N PHE A 151 -2.04 -9.19 7.99
CA PHE A 151 -2.44 -10.59 8.15
C PHE A 151 -1.34 -11.49 8.70
N ASP A 152 -1.73 -12.62 9.32
CA ASP A 152 -0.83 -13.73 9.64
C ASP A 152 -0.42 -14.43 8.33
N PRO A 153 0.88 -14.55 8.01
CA PRO A 153 1.33 -15.20 6.79
C PRO A 153 0.99 -16.69 6.67
N LYS A 154 0.45 -17.32 7.72
CA LYS A 154 -0.04 -18.70 7.66
C LYS A 154 -1.34 -18.85 6.87
N LEU A 155 -2.13 -17.77 6.77
CA LEU A 155 -3.34 -17.76 5.94
C LEU A 155 -2.99 -17.96 4.47
N ASP A 156 -3.87 -18.62 3.73
CA ASP A 156 -3.79 -18.72 2.28
C ASP A 156 -4.68 -17.63 1.66
N LEU A 157 -4.05 -16.49 1.33
CA LEU A 157 -4.75 -15.34 0.82
C LEU A 157 -4.60 -15.22 -0.70
N ARG A 158 -5.71 -14.96 -1.37
CA ARG A 158 -5.79 -14.55 -2.76
C ARG A 158 -6.63 -13.29 -2.86
N TRP A 159 -6.14 -12.31 -3.57
CA TRP A 159 -6.84 -11.04 -3.73
C TRP A 159 -7.49 -10.93 -5.11
N ILE A 160 -8.58 -10.18 -5.19
CA ILE A 160 -9.07 -9.64 -6.46
C ILE A 160 -8.05 -8.60 -7.00
N PRO A 161 -8.12 -8.25 -8.31
CA PRO A 161 -7.29 -7.20 -8.87
C PRO A 161 -7.30 -5.92 -8.03
N GLY A 162 -6.12 -5.34 -7.77
CA GLY A 162 -5.95 -4.14 -6.94
C GLY A 162 -5.94 -4.39 -5.42
N LYS A 163 -6.06 -5.64 -4.97
CA LYS A 163 -5.98 -6.06 -3.56
C LYS A 163 -7.05 -5.45 -2.63
N HIS A 164 -8.17 -4.95 -3.18
CA HIS A 164 -9.23 -4.32 -2.37
C HIS A 164 -10.05 -5.32 -1.54
N ALA A 165 -10.11 -6.57 -1.97
CA ALA A 165 -10.79 -7.65 -1.25
C ALA A 165 -10.11 -8.99 -1.52
N LEU A 166 -10.48 -10.00 -0.74
CA LEU A 166 -10.10 -11.39 -1.03
C LEU A 166 -11.00 -11.96 -2.12
N ALA A 167 -10.41 -12.79 -2.99
CA ALA A 167 -11.13 -13.46 -4.08
C ALA A 167 -12.09 -14.55 -3.54
N GLU A 168 -11.73 -15.15 -2.41
CA GLU A 168 -12.52 -16.20 -1.75
C GLU A 168 -12.57 -15.95 -0.24
N PRO A 169 -13.63 -16.42 0.45
CA PRO A 169 -13.66 -16.40 1.90
C PRO A 169 -12.49 -17.20 2.49
N VAL A 170 -11.88 -16.65 3.55
CA VAL A 170 -10.79 -17.28 4.28
C VAL A 170 -11.24 -17.48 5.73
N ASP A 171 -10.96 -18.67 6.27
CA ASP A 171 -11.15 -18.94 7.68
C ASP A 171 -10.09 -18.18 8.49
N ALA A 172 -10.50 -17.04 9.01
CA ALA A 172 -9.62 -16.11 9.69
C ALA A 172 -10.34 -15.40 10.84
N GLU A 173 -9.65 -15.35 11.98
CA GLU A 173 -10.11 -14.54 13.12
C GLU A 173 -9.86 -13.05 12.84
N ARG A 174 -10.93 -12.26 12.75
CA ARG A 174 -10.87 -10.84 12.41
C ARG A 174 -10.87 -9.90 13.62
N GLY A 175 -11.11 -10.43 14.80
CA GLY A 175 -11.26 -9.62 16.00
C GLY A 175 -12.56 -8.81 16.03
N GLY A 176 -12.60 -7.83 16.93
CA GLY A 176 -13.74 -6.92 17.14
C GLY A 176 -13.80 -5.76 16.15
N ALA A 177 -13.97 -4.54 16.69
CA ALA A 177 -13.95 -3.31 15.90
C ALA A 177 -12.57 -3.06 15.28
N ALA A 178 -12.53 -2.33 14.16
CA ALA A 178 -11.29 -1.94 13.53
C ALA A 178 -10.52 -0.95 14.41
N GLU A 179 -9.30 -1.32 14.80
CA GLU A 179 -8.38 -0.43 15.51
C GLU A 179 -7.35 0.20 14.54
N LEU A 180 -7.15 -0.43 13.38
CA LEU A 180 -6.16 -0.02 12.38
C LEU A 180 -6.82 0.85 11.31
N LYS A 181 -6.11 1.89 10.88
CA LYS A 181 -6.49 2.73 9.75
C LYS A 181 -5.49 2.58 8.62
N LEU A 182 -5.97 2.49 7.38
CA LEU A 182 -5.15 2.62 6.18
C LEU A 182 -5.27 4.04 5.67
N LEU A 183 -4.22 4.81 5.78
CA LEU A 183 -4.15 6.17 5.25
C LEU A 183 -3.56 6.10 3.83
N HIS A 184 -4.38 6.43 2.83
CA HIS A 184 -4.01 6.37 1.42
C HIS A 184 -3.71 7.77 0.90
N PHE A 185 -2.43 8.04 0.63
CA PHE A 185 -1.88 9.36 0.27
C PHE A 185 -1.78 9.58 -1.25
N ARG A 186 -2.83 9.25 -1.97
CA ARG A 186 -2.89 9.46 -3.42
C ARG A 186 -3.01 10.93 -3.81
N HIS A 187 -3.74 11.72 -3.00
CA HIS A 187 -4.13 13.10 -3.34
C HIS A 187 -3.24 14.13 -2.64
N LEU A 188 -1.96 14.19 -3.05
CA LEU A 188 -0.93 15.09 -2.50
C LEU A 188 -0.64 16.27 -3.44
N GLY A 189 -1.67 17.01 -3.82
CA GLY A 189 -1.60 18.14 -4.73
C GLY A 189 -1.76 17.75 -6.21
N GLU A 190 -2.29 18.68 -7.00
CA GLU A 190 -2.66 18.44 -8.39
C GLU A 190 -1.48 17.98 -9.25
N ARG A 191 -0.34 18.63 -9.09
CA ARG A 191 0.87 18.31 -9.88
C ARG A 191 1.32 16.86 -9.65
N TYR A 192 1.41 16.45 -8.38
CA TYR A 192 1.82 15.09 -8.02
C TYR A 192 0.79 14.07 -8.51
N PHE A 193 -0.50 14.31 -8.22
CA PHE A 193 -1.60 13.44 -8.60
C PHE A 193 -1.66 13.21 -10.12
N SER A 194 -1.60 14.30 -10.91
CA SER A 194 -1.67 14.24 -12.37
C SER A 194 -0.46 13.56 -12.98
N ALA A 195 0.74 13.88 -12.50
CA ALA A 195 1.98 13.24 -12.96
C ALA A 195 1.98 11.72 -12.69
N ARG A 196 1.55 11.32 -11.49
CA ARG A 196 1.43 9.91 -11.10
C ARG A 196 0.39 9.16 -11.93
N ASN A 197 -0.76 9.78 -12.19
CA ASN A 197 -1.79 9.18 -13.03
C ASN A 197 -1.32 9.01 -14.48
N ALA A 198 -0.66 10.01 -15.07
CA ALA A 198 -0.11 9.93 -16.41
C ALA A 198 0.94 8.80 -16.53
N ARG A 199 1.85 8.71 -15.57
CA ARG A 199 2.84 7.63 -15.49
C ARG A 199 2.18 6.25 -15.37
N ASN A 200 1.20 6.10 -14.51
CA ASN A 200 0.48 4.84 -14.34
C ASN A 200 -0.29 4.42 -15.59
N TYR A 201 -0.93 5.38 -16.27
CA TYR A 201 -1.62 5.10 -17.53
C TYR A 201 -0.64 4.66 -18.63
N ALA A 202 0.51 5.32 -18.75
CA ALA A 202 1.51 5.01 -19.79
C ALA A 202 2.05 3.57 -19.68
N ARG A 203 2.08 3.00 -18.48
CA ARG A 203 2.58 1.63 -18.24
C ARG A 203 1.48 0.59 -18.01
N MET A 204 0.22 0.98 -18.19
CA MET A 204 -0.93 0.11 -17.92
C MET A 204 -0.98 -1.05 -18.92
N SER A 205 -1.17 -2.26 -18.39
CA SER A 205 -1.29 -3.47 -19.20
C SER A 205 -2.55 -3.44 -20.09
N GLU A 206 -2.51 -4.16 -21.22
CA GLU A 206 -3.68 -4.34 -22.08
C GLU A 206 -4.82 -5.07 -21.34
N ARG A 207 -4.49 -5.96 -20.38
CA ARG A 207 -5.47 -6.62 -19.52
C ARG A 207 -6.22 -5.61 -18.65
N ASN A 208 -5.51 -4.71 -17.97
CA ASN A 208 -6.14 -3.67 -17.16
C ASN A 208 -7.06 -2.80 -18.01
N LYS A 209 -6.61 -2.38 -19.20
CA LYS A 209 -7.42 -1.58 -20.14
C LYS A 209 -8.67 -2.32 -20.57
N ALA A 210 -8.55 -3.59 -20.96
CA ALA A 210 -9.67 -4.42 -21.40
C ALA A 210 -10.72 -4.66 -20.29
N LEU A 211 -10.27 -4.74 -19.03
CA LEU A 211 -11.13 -4.93 -17.85
C LEU A 211 -11.60 -3.61 -17.23
N GLY A 212 -11.19 -2.46 -17.76
CA GLY A 212 -11.50 -1.15 -17.19
C GLY A 212 -10.88 -0.90 -15.81
N LEU A 213 -9.82 -1.64 -15.45
CA LEU A 213 -9.11 -1.45 -14.19
C LEU A 213 -8.21 -0.22 -14.27
N GLY A 214 -8.03 0.48 -13.14
CA GLY A 214 -7.24 1.70 -13.13
C GLY A 214 -7.86 2.87 -13.92
N TYR A 215 -9.16 2.80 -14.24
CA TYR A 215 -9.89 3.77 -15.07
C TYR A 215 -9.72 5.23 -14.61
N GLN A 216 -9.46 5.44 -13.34
CA GLN A 216 -9.22 6.79 -12.76
C GLN A 216 -7.94 7.44 -13.29
N THR A 217 -7.07 6.70 -13.97
CA THR A 217 -5.85 7.23 -14.60
C THR A 217 -6.04 7.55 -16.09
N TYR A 218 -7.17 7.16 -16.68
CA TYR A 218 -7.43 7.32 -18.11
C TYR A 218 -7.57 8.80 -18.48
N PRO A 219 -6.92 9.28 -19.56
CA PRO A 219 -6.98 10.67 -19.98
C PRO A 219 -8.42 11.18 -20.22
N GLU A 220 -9.28 10.36 -20.83
CA GLU A 220 -10.67 10.67 -21.13
C GLU A 220 -11.56 10.73 -19.88
N ARG A 221 -11.11 10.23 -18.75
CA ARG A 221 -11.83 10.23 -17.48
C ARG A 221 -11.41 11.36 -16.54
N GLN A 222 -10.52 12.25 -16.96
CA GLN A 222 -10.02 13.32 -16.09
C GLN A 222 -11.11 14.33 -15.69
N ALA A 223 -12.17 14.48 -16.47
CA ALA A 223 -13.33 15.30 -16.07
C ALA A 223 -14.04 14.73 -14.83
N ASP A 224 -14.11 13.39 -14.70
CA ASP A 224 -14.82 12.68 -13.63
C ASP A 224 -13.89 12.21 -12.51
N CYS A 225 -12.64 11.92 -12.81
CA CYS A 225 -11.68 11.30 -11.91
C CYS A 225 -10.39 12.11 -11.71
N GLY A 226 -10.22 13.24 -12.40
CA GLY A 226 -9.09 14.14 -12.25
C GLY A 226 -9.10 14.89 -10.93
N TRP A 227 -8.05 15.67 -10.67
CA TRP A 227 -7.89 16.41 -9.42
C TRP A 227 -9.11 17.24 -9.03
N ALA A 228 -9.62 18.05 -9.96
CA ALA A 228 -10.77 18.94 -9.71
C ALA A 228 -12.05 18.20 -9.31
N ALA A 229 -12.21 16.92 -9.70
CA ALA A 229 -13.34 16.10 -9.32
C ALA A 229 -13.17 15.43 -7.94
N GLN A 230 -11.92 15.21 -7.50
CA GLN A 230 -11.61 14.52 -6.25
C GLN A 230 -11.60 15.45 -5.02
N VAL A 231 -11.43 16.76 -5.23
CA VAL A 231 -11.30 17.75 -4.14
C VAL A 231 -12.56 18.61 -3.93
N LYS A 232 -13.66 18.28 -4.58
CA LYS A 232 -14.98 18.88 -4.35
C LYS A 232 -15.66 18.22 -3.15
#